data_73dc33001f310d01a80e72590377d831
#
_entry.id   73dc33001f310d01a80e72590377d831
#
_cell.length_a   1.000
_cell.length_b   1.000
_cell.length_c   1.000
_cell.angle_alpha   90.00
_cell.angle_beta   90.00
_cell.angle_gamma   90.00
#
_symmetry.space_group_name_H-M   'P 1'
#
loop_
_entity.id
_entity.type
_entity.pdbx_description
1 polymer ?
#
loop_
_entity_poly.entity_id
_entity_poly.type
_entity_poly.pdbx_seq_one_letter_code
_entity_poly.pdbx_strand_id
1 'polypeptide(L)'
;MTTANPLTPKVIAALLVIGDKILSGRTKDKNIGYIAEYLTALCIDLREVRVVGDEEGAIVDALNALRHRYTYVFTTGGIGPAHDDITSDCVAKAFGVPIDVDARALAILHDWLKATGAEMSEARVRMTRIPKGADLVLNEVSGAPGFWIDNVIVLAGVPSIMQAMLDQVGPKLKTGIRLLSESVRADARESDIGTQLGEIARANPEVAIGSHPFFDPQHGPNTNVVLRASDAQKLQRAKRAVEDMLQRVQGAQSSRD
;
A
#
# COMPACT_ATOMS: atom_id res chain seq x y z
N MET A 1 26.97 21.24 20.72
CA MET A 1 25.59 20.83 21.06
C MET A 1 24.82 20.71 19.76
N THR A 2 24.76 19.53 19.19
CA THR A 2 24.08 19.26 17.91
C THR A 2 22.61 19.00 18.25
N THR A 3 21.75 19.96 17.93
CA THR A 3 20.29 19.80 18.07
C THR A 3 19.83 18.68 17.16
N ALA A 4 19.43 17.56 17.76
CA ALA A 4 18.73 16.51 17.07
C ALA A 4 17.48 17.13 16.43
N ASN A 5 17.42 17.11 15.11
CA ASN A 5 16.24 17.48 14.34
C ASN A 5 15.10 16.57 14.81
N PRO A 6 13.94 17.09 15.25
CA PRO A 6 12.83 16.25 15.66
C PRO A 6 12.47 15.36 14.48
N LEU A 7 12.58 14.05 14.67
CA LEU A 7 12.24 13.03 13.68
C LEU A 7 10.82 13.28 13.22
N THR A 8 10.65 13.75 11.97
CA THR A 8 9.31 13.81 11.37
C THR A 8 8.71 12.42 11.49
N PRO A 9 7.54 12.27 12.08
CA PRO A 9 6.97 10.96 12.34
C PRO A 9 6.82 10.19 11.03
N LYS A 10 7.28 8.94 11.04
CA LYS A 10 7.17 8.05 9.90
C LYS A 10 5.70 7.79 9.63
N VAL A 11 5.20 8.15 8.45
CA VAL A 11 3.82 7.85 8.04
C VAL A 11 3.77 6.42 7.55
N ILE A 12 3.00 5.59 8.23
CA ILE A 12 2.85 4.17 7.94
C ILE A 12 1.41 3.84 7.57
N ALA A 13 1.24 2.91 6.65
CA ALA A 13 -0.07 2.50 6.19
C ALA A 13 -0.25 0.98 6.23
N ALA A 14 -1.51 0.55 6.28
CA ALA A 14 -1.92 -0.81 6.01
C ALA A 14 -2.97 -0.85 4.89
N LEU A 15 -3.09 -2.00 4.24
CA LEU A 15 -4.10 -2.28 3.22
C LEU A 15 -4.92 -3.50 3.63
N LEU A 16 -6.24 -3.37 3.60
CA LEU A 16 -7.20 -4.44 3.78
C LEU A 16 -7.91 -4.72 2.45
N VAL A 17 -7.62 -5.85 1.84
CA VAL A 17 -8.29 -6.33 0.63
C VAL A 17 -9.47 -7.20 1.06
N ILE A 18 -10.65 -6.88 0.57
CA ILE A 18 -11.91 -7.55 0.94
C ILE A 18 -12.48 -8.21 -0.31
N GLY A 19 -12.72 -9.49 -0.26
CA GLY A 19 -13.38 -10.21 -1.34
C GLY A 19 -13.03 -11.70 -1.44
N ASP A 20 -14.03 -12.54 -1.38
CA ASP A 20 -13.95 -14.00 -1.57
C ASP A 20 -13.38 -14.38 -2.95
N LYS A 21 -13.58 -13.53 -3.96
CA LYS A 21 -13.07 -13.76 -5.33
C LYS A 21 -11.53 -13.75 -5.37
N ILE A 22 -10.89 -13.00 -4.46
CA ILE A 22 -9.43 -12.99 -4.31
C ILE A 22 -8.98 -14.28 -3.61
N LEU A 23 -9.60 -14.62 -2.47
CA LEU A 23 -9.24 -15.81 -1.69
C LEU A 23 -9.49 -17.12 -2.45
N SER A 24 -10.54 -17.18 -3.27
CA SER A 24 -10.83 -18.34 -4.11
C SER A 24 -9.98 -18.43 -5.39
N GLY A 25 -9.13 -17.44 -5.66
CA GLY A 25 -8.29 -17.39 -6.86
C GLY A 25 -9.05 -17.08 -8.17
N ARG A 26 -10.36 -16.80 -8.10
CA ARG A 26 -11.17 -16.41 -9.28
C ARG A 26 -10.71 -15.09 -9.87
N THR A 27 -10.25 -14.17 -9.01
CA THR A 27 -9.71 -12.88 -9.41
C THR A 27 -8.30 -12.75 -8.86
N LYS A 28 -7.36 -12.38 -9.73
CA LYS A 28 -6.00 -12.00 -9.29
C LYS A 28 -6.03 -10.56 -8.82
N ASP A 29 -5.53 -10.31 -7.62
CA ASP A 29 -5.39 -8.94 -7.12
C ASP A 29 -4.45 -8.12 -8.02
N LYS A 30 -4.86 -6.89 -8.32
CA LYS A 30 -4.09 -5.90 -9.08
C LYS A 30 -3.92 -4.57 -8.31
N ASN A 31 -4.52 -4.49 -7.14
CA ASN A 31 -4.57 -3.26 -6.34
C ASN A 31 -3.38 -3.15 -5.39
N ILE A 32 -2.94 -4.27 -4.79
CA ILE A 32 -1.86 -4.29 -3.81
C ILE A 32 -0.59 -3.64 -4.37
N GLY A 33 -0.12 -4.12 -5.53
CA GLY A 33 1.10 -3.60 -6.16
C GLY A 33 0.98 -2.10 -6.49
N TYR A 34 -0.13 -1.71 -7.11
CA TYR A 34 -0.38 -0.32 -7.48
C TYR A 34 -0.41 0.62 -6.25
N ILE A 35 -1.16 0.26 -5.20
CA ILE A 35 -1.24 1.04 -3.97
C ILE A 35 0.13 1.13 -3.29
N ALA A 36 0.90 0.03 -3.27
CA ALA A 36 2.24 0.03 -2.69
C ALA A 36 3.18 1.00 -3.41
N GLU A 37 3.17 1.00 -4.74
CA GLU A 37 3.95 1.95 -5.55
C GLU A 37 3.50 3.39 -5.35
N TYR A 38 2.19 3.63 -5.37
CA TYR A 38 1.59 4.95 -5.18
C TYR A 38 1.95 5.56 -3.81
N LEU A 39 1.78 4.78 -2.74
CA LEU A 39 2.12 5.21 -1.38
C LEU A 39 3.63 5.44 -1.19
N THR A 40 4.45 4.59 -1.82
CA THR A 40 5.92 4.77 -1.82
C THR A 40 6.30 6.10 -2.46
N ALA A 41 5.68 6.48 -3.57
CA ALA A 41 5.92 7.78 -4.23
C ALA A 41 5.53 8.97 -3.34
N LEU A 42 4.53 8.80 -2.46
CA LEU A 42 4.12 9.78 -1.45
C LEU A 42 4.92 9.70 -0.14
N CYS A 43 5.96 8.86 -0.09
CA CYS A 43 6.76 8.63 1.13
C CYS A 43 5.93 8.07 2.30
N ILE A 44 4.88 7.31 2.00
CA ILE A 44 4.07 6.57 2.95
C ILE A 44 4.50 5.09 2.87
N ASP A 45 4.86 4.52 4.02
CA ASP A 45 5.42 3.18 4.10
C ASP A 45 4.30 2.14 4.33
N LEU A 46 3.92 1.39 3.29
CA LEU A 46 2.97 0.29 3.42
C LEU A 46 3.62 -0.86 4.18
N ARG A 47 3.13 -1.15 5.39
CA ARG A 47 3.72 -2.11 6.33
C ARG A 47 3.01 -3.44 6.43
N GLU A 48 1.72 -3.45 6.16
CA GLU A 48 0.90 -4.65 6.31
C GLU A 48 -0.18 -4.69 5.22
N VAL A 49 -0.39 -5.87 4.68
CA VAL A 49 -1.52 -6.16 3.80
C VAL A 49 -2.26 -7.36 4.37
N ARG A 50 -3.56 -7.24 4.54
CA ARG A 50 -4.46 -8.35 4.87
C ARG A 50 -5.44 -8.59 3.76
N VAL A 51 -5.79 -9.85 3.55
CA VAL A 51 -6.86 -10.27 2.65
C VAL A 51 -7.88 -11.03 3.48
N VAL A 52 -9.15 -10.60 3.42
CA VAL A 52 -10.26 -11.26 4.12
C VAL A 52 -11.41 -11.50 3.15
N GLY A 53 -12.26 -12.47 3.49
CA GLY A 53 -13.51 -12.73 2.76
C GLY A 53 -14.58 -11.68 3.05
N ASP A 54 -15.71 -11.79 2.32
CA ASP A 54 -16.89 -10.96 2.46
C ASP A 54 -17.71 -11.41 3.70
N GLU A 55 -17.05 -11.43 4.88
CA GLU A 55 -17.61 -11.82 6.17
C GLU A 55 -17.47 -10.68 7.19
N GLU A 56 -18.58 -10.27 7.80
CA GLU A 56 -18.65 -9.12 8.70
C GLU A 56 -17.62 -9.19 9.83
N GLY A 57 -17.54 -10.33 10.54
CA GLY A 57 -16.61 -10.51 11.66
C GLY A 57 -15.16 -10.34 11.22
N ALA A 58 -14.77 -10.99 10.13
CA ALA A 58 -13.42 -10.94 9.59
C ALA A 58 -13.02 -9.50 9.17
N ILE A 59 -13.94 -8.78 8.52
CA ILE A 59 -13.70 -7.39 8.09
C ILE A 59 -13.56 -6.46 9.29
N VAL A 60 -14.49 -6.53 10.25
CA VAL A 60 -14.53 -5.64 11.43
C VAL A 60 -13.28 -5.86 12.30
N ASP A 61 -12.92 -7.10 12.57
CA ASP A 61 -11.76 -7.44 13.40
C ASP A 61 -10.44 -7.01 12.73
N ALA A 62 -10.29 -7.29 11.43
CA ALA A 62 -9.12 -6.85 10.69
C ALA A 62 -9.00 -5.33 10.65
N LEU A 63 -10.12 -4.63 10.38
CA LEU A 63 -10.15 -3.17 10.34
C LEU A 63 -9.77 -2.55 11.69
N ASN A 64 -10.37 -3.04 12.78
CA ASN A 64 -10.06 -2.57 14.14
C ASN A 64 -8.59 -2.79 14.52
N ALA A 65 -8.03 -3.94 14.19
CA ALA A 65 -6.63 -4.22 14.44
C ALA A 65 -5.69 -3.28 13.67
N LEU A 66 -6.04 -2.95 12.43
CA LEU A 66 -5.22 -2.10 11.57
C LEU A 66 -5.36 -0.61 11.93
N ARG A 67 -6.58 -0.09 12.10
CA ARG A 67 -6.81 1.35 12.30
C ARG A 67 -6.21 1.90 13.59
N HIS A 68 -6.05 1.08 14.63
CA HIS A 68 -5.41 1.49 15.88
C HIS A 68 -3.88 1.47 15.81
N ARG A 69 -3.29 0.88 14.76
CA ARG A 69 -1.85 0.68 14.65
C ARG A 69 -1.18 1.54 13.58
N TYR A 70 -1.91 1.88 12.52
CA TYR A 70 -1.36 2.55 11.35
C TYR A 70 -1.89 3.98 11.24
N THR A 71 -1.08 4.86 10.62
CA THR A 71 -1.47 6.24 10.32
C THR A 71 -2.65 6.27 9.36
N TYR A 72 -2.62 5.38 8.34
CA TYR A 72 -3.68 5.20 7.38
C TYR A 72 -3.98 3.72 7.17
N VAL A 73 -5.25 3.41 6.98
CA VAL A 73 -5.72 2.11 6.50
C VAL A 73 -6.51 2.32 5.22
N PHE A 74 -6.03 1.72 4.16
CA PHE A 74 -6.76 1.66 2.90
C PHE A 74 -7.55 0.36 2.85
N THR A 75 -8.79 0.38 2.34
CA THR A 75 -9.52 -0.84 2.03
C THR A 75 -9.84 -0.88 0.55
N THR A 76 -9.87 -2.06 -0.05
CA THR A 76 -10.33 -2.26 -1.43
C THR A 76 -11.31 -3.41 -1.50
N GLY A 77 -12.44 -3.19 -2.19
CA GLY A 77 -13.48 -4.19 -2.39
C GLY A 77 -14.70 -4.03 -1.49
N GLY A 78 -15.77 -4.72 -1.83
CA GLY A 78 -17.00 -4.82 -1.05
C GLY A 78 -17.83 -3.55 -0.93
N ILE A 79 -17.71 -2.59 -1.87
CA ILE A 79 -18.54 -1.36 -1.93
C ILE A 79 -19.35 -1.25 -3.22
N GLY A 80 -19.53 -2.34 -3.93
CA GLY A 80 -20.32 -2.40 -5.15
C GLY A 80 -21.82 -2.60 -4.91
N PRO A 81 -22.57 -2.90 -5.98
CA PRO A 81 -24.01 -3.07 -5.92
C PRO A 81 -24.47 -4.49 -5.52
N ALA A 82 -23.54 -5.44 -5.36
CA ALA A 82 -23.89 -6.83 -5.08
C ALA A 82 -24.34 -7.02 -3.63
N HIS A 83 -25.02 -8.12 -3.36
CA HIS A 83 -25.55 -8.41 -2.02
C HIS A 83 -24.46 -8.73 -1.00
N ASP A 84 -23.30 -9.19 -1.48
CA ASP A 84 -22.09 -9.50 -0.73
C ASP A 84 -21.16 -8.28 -0.54
N ASP A 85 -21.47 -7.13 -1.14
CA ASP A 85 -20.75 -5.87 -0.93
C ASP A 85 -21.17 -5.24 0.44
N ILE A 86 -20.50 -5.65 1.52
CA ILE A 86 -20.83 -5.29 2.90
C ILE A 86 -19.80 -4.39 3.60
N THR A 87 -18.76 -3.98 2.88
CA THR A 87 -17.64 -3.22 3.47
C THR A 87 -18.10 -1.93 4.14
N SER A 88 -19.02 -1.17 3.53
CA SER A 88 -19.50 0.08 4.11
C SER A 88 -20.22 -0.12 5.46
N ASP A 89 -21.03 -1.18 5.56
CA ASP A 89 -21.70 -1.56 6.80
C ASP A 89 -20.70 -2.02 7.86
N CYS A 90 -19.70 -2.81 7.49
CA CYS A 90 -18.63 -3.26 8.38
C CYS A 90 -17.80 -2.10 8.92
N VAL A 91 -17.49 -1.10 8.08
CA VAL A 91 -16.79 0.12 8.52
C VAL A 91 -17.63 0.90 9.50
N ALA A 92 -18.91 1.14 9.20
CA ALA A 92 -19.83 1.82 10.13
C ALA A 92 -19.88 1.10 11.48
N LYS A 93 -19.98 -0.23 11.49
CA LYS A 93 -19.97 -1.07 12.69
C LYS A 93 -18.65 -0.94 13.46
N ALA A 94 -17.49 -1.00 12.79
CA ALA A 94 -16.19 -0.85 13.41
C ALA A 94 -15.99 0.51 14.10
N PHE A 95 -16.60 1.56 13.55
CA PHE A 95 -16.57 2.92 14.14
C PHE A 95 -17.72 3.20 15.10
N GLY A 96 -18.72 2.32 15.20
CA GLY A 96 -19.89 2.52 16.06
C GLY A 96 -20.77 3.69 15.62
N VAL A 97 -20.83 3.95 14.30
CA VAL A 97 -21.62 5.05 13.72
C VAL A 97 -22.76 4.53 12.86
N PRO A 98 -23.89 5.29 12.74
CA PRO A 98 -24.95 4.94 11.81
C PRO A 98 -24.47 4.99 10.35
N ILE A 99 -25.13 4.20 9.49
CA ILE A 99 -24.94 4.22 8.04
C ILE A 99 -26.29 4.37 7.37
N ASP A 100 -26.39 5.28 6.41
CA ASP A 100 -27.60 5.48 5.61
C ASP A 100 -27.24 6.05 4.24
N VAL A 101 -28.23 6.18 3.37
CA VAL A 101 -28.10 6.87 2.07
C VAL A 101 -27.63 8.31 2.30
N ASP A 102 -26.47 8.64 1.80
CA ASP A 102 -25.92 9.99 1.84
C ASP A 102 -26.43 10.81 0.65
N ALA A 103 -27.08 11.94 0.93
CA ALA A 103 -27.67 12.77 -0.11
C ALA A 103 -26.64 13.31 -1.12
N ARG A 104 -25.39 13.56 -0.68
CA ARG A 104 -24.28 13.99 -1.56
C ARG A 104 -23.88 12.87 -2.52
N ALA A 105 -23.72 11.65 -1.99
CA ALA A 105 -23.37 10.48 -2.78
C ALA A 105 -24.49 10.13 -3.77
N LEU A 106 -25.74 10.20 -3.33
CA LEU A 106 -26.92 9.94 -4.18
C LEU A 106 -27.01 10.95 -5.33
N ALA A 107 -26.80 12.24 -5.07
CA ALA A 107 -26.84 13.28 -6.09
C ALA A 107 -25.72 13.07 -7.14
N ILE A 108 -24.49 12.78 -6.72
CA ILE A 108 -23.35 12.50 -7.60
C ILE A 108 -23.65 11.30 -8.50
N LEU A 109 -24.14 10.20 -7.92
CA LEU A 109 -24.45 9.00 -8.68
C LEU A 109 -25.60 9.25 -9.67
N HIS A 110 -26.64 10.00 -9.26
CA HIS A 110 -27.77 10.37 -10.13
C HIS A 110 -27.29 11.19 -11.33
N ASP A 111 -26.44 12.20 -11.13
CA ASP A 111 -25.93 13.04 -12.21
C ASP A 111 -25.05 12.25 -13.18
N TRP A 112 -24.23 11.33 -12.65
CA TRP A 112 -23.42 10.42 -13.47
C TRP A 112 -24.28 9.47 -14.30
N LEU A 113 -25.31 8.87 -13.70
CA LEU A 113 -26.24 7.98 -14.40
C LEU A 113 -27.00 8.71 -15.51
N LYS A 114 -27.46 9.94 -15.24
CA LYS A 114 -28.10 10.79 -16.23
C LYS A 114 -27.19 11.10 -17.42
N ALA A 115 -25.93 11.40 -17.15
CA ALA A 115 -24.94 11.67 -18.20
C ALA A 115 -24.59 10.43 -19.05
N THR A 116 -24.64 9.24 -18.45
CA THR A 116 -24.32 7.97 -19.14
C THR A 116 -25.54 7.25 -19.71
N GLY A 117 -26.76 7.77 -19.51
CA GLY A 117 -28.00 7.14 -19.98
C GLY A 117 -28.38 5.88 -19.21
N ALA A 118 -27.83 5.66 -18.01
CA ALA A 118 -28.13 4.53 -17.18
C ALA A 118 -29.21 4.85 -16.13
N GLU A 119 -30.01 3.82 -15.76
CA GLU A 119 -31.11 4.00 -14.82
C GLU A 119 -30.69 3.75 -13.37
N MET A 120 -31.32 4.46 -12.43
CA MET A 120 -31.18 4.22 -11.01
C MET A 120 -31.88 2.91 -10.61
N SER A 121 -31.24 2.11 -9.77
CA SER A 121 -31.82 0.88 -9.21
C SER A 121 -31.54 0.82 -7.70
N GLU A 122 -32.28 0.00 -6.96
CA GLU A 122 -32.03 -0.21 -5.52
C GLU A 122 -30.59 -0.64 -5.22
N ALA A 123 -30.03 -1.52 -6.06
CA ALA A 123 -28.64 -1.94 -5.94
C ALA A 123 -27.65 -0.78 -6.10
N ARG A 124 -27.94 0.17 -6.97
CA ARG A 124 -27.14 1.39 -7.11
C ARG A 124 -27.31 2.36 -5.97
N VAL A 125 -28.53 2.52 -5.45
CA VAL A 125 -28.79 3.32 -4.25
C VAL A 125 -28.00 2.78 -3.04
N ARG A 126 -27.83 1.47 -2.89
CA ARG A 126 -27.02 0.88 -1.83
C ARG A 126 -25.57 1.35 -1.85
N MET A 127 -24.98 1.62 -3.02
CA MET A 127 -23.61 2.15 -3.14
C MET A 127 -23.46 3.58 -2.62
N THR A 128 -24.56 4.26 -2.33
CA THR A 128 -24.56 5.62 -1.76
C THR A 128 -24.76 5.64 -0.24
N ARG A 129 -24.76 4.46 0.39
CA ARG A 129 -24.79 4.33 1.86
C ARG A 129 -23.40 4.61 2.41
N ILE A 130 -23.31 5.68 3.19
CA ILE A 130 -22.05 6.20 3.71
C ILE A 130 -22.15 6.27 5.25
N PRO A 131 -21.13 5.82 6.00
CA PRO A 131 -21.08 5.98 7.45
C PRO A 131 -21.15 7.45 7.85
N LYS A 132 -21.92 7.77 8.88
CA LYS A 132 -22.08 9.15 9.36
C LYS A 132 -20.74 9.76 9.78
N GLY A 133 -20.46 10.94 9.26
CA GLY A 133 -19.22 11.68 9.53
C GLY A 133 -18.09 11.38 8.56
N ALA A 134 -18.29 10.52 7.56
CA ALA A 134 -17.31 10.28 6.52
C ALA A 134 -17.34 11.37 5.44
N ASP A 135 -16.16 11.65 4.87
CA ASP A 135 -16.00 12.44 3.66
C ASP A 135 -16.08 11.53 2.42
N LEU A 136 -16.58 12.05 1.31
CA LEU A 136 -16.66 11.29 0.07
C LEU A 136 -15.31 11.26 -0.66
N VAL A 137 -14.99 10.10 -1.21
CA VAL A 137 -13.88 9.91 -2.15
C VAL A 137 -14.48 9.70 -3.54
N LEU A 138 -14.36 10.72 -4.37
CA LEU A 138 -15.01 10.76 -5.69
C LEU A 138 -14.25 9.92 -6.71
N ASN A 139 -14.96 9.49 -7.75
CA ASN A 139 -14.37 8.98 -8.98
C ASN A 139 -15.27 9.26 -10.17
N GLU A 140 -14.67 9.53 -11.31
CA GLU A 140 -15.40 9.82 -12.54
C GLU A 140 -15.72 8.55 -13.35
N VAL A 141 -15.14 7.41 -12.98
CA VAL A 141 -15.26 6.15 -13.73
C VAL A 141 -16.61 5.49 -13.52
N SER A 142 -17.14 5.49 -12.29
CA SER A 142 -18.41 4.82 -11.96
C SER A 142 -19.45 5.74 -11.34
N GLY A 143 -19.09 6.94 -10.95
CA GLY A 143 -19.97 7.89 -10.25
C GLY A 143 -20.33 7.49 -8.81
N ALA A 144 -20.08 6.24 -8.41
CA ALA A 144 -20.32 5.78 -7.04
C ALA A 144 -19.08 6.08 -6.18
N PRO A 145 -19.19 6.96 -5.15
CA PRO A 145 -18.04 7.34 -4.36
C PRO A 145 -17.61 6.25 -3.39
N GLY A 146 -16.30 6.21 -3.06
CA GLY A 146 -15.82 5.67 -1.81
C GLY A 146 -15.95 6.69 -0.69
N PHE A 147 -15.30 6.46 0.44
CA PHE A 147 -15.36 7.41 1.55
C PHE A 147 -14.12 7.34 2.44
N TRP A 148 -13.93 8.37 3.25
CA TRP A 148 -12.85 8.50 4.20
C TRP A 148 -13.42 8.84 5.56
N ILE A 149 -13.19 7.98 6.55
CA ILE A 149 -13.59 8.19 7.94
C ILE A 149 -12.37 8.04 8.85
N ASP A 150 -12.04 9.07 9.62
CA ASP A 150 -10.85 9.14 10.49
C ASP A 150 -9.57 8.80 9.71
N ASN A 151 -8.94 7.68 10.00
CA ASN A 151 -7.74 7.21 9.28
C ASN A 151 -8.01 6.07 8.28
N VAL A 152 -9.27 5.74 8.03
CA VAL A 152 -9.67 4.66 7.11
C VAL A 152 -10.20 5.23 5.81
N ILE A 153 -9.62 4.80 4.70
CA ILE A 153 -9.95 5.23 3.34
C ILE A 153 -10.48 4.02 2.58
N VAL A 154 -11.74 4.10 2.18
CA VAL A 154 -12.47 2.99 1.56
C VAL A 154 -12.56 3.20 0.06
N LEU A 155 -11.96 2.30 -0.69
CA LEU A 155 -11.82 2.34 -2.13
C LEU A 155 -12.50 1.14 -2.79
N ALA A 156 -12.87 1.28 -4.06
CA ALA A 156 -13.46 0.21 -4.84
C ALA A 156 -12.48 -0.95 -5.09
N GLY A 157 -13.01 -2.14 -5.35
CA GLY A 157 -12.23 -3.32 -5.75
C GLY A 157 -11.78 -3.30 -7.22
N VAL A 158 -12.53 -2.63 -8.09
CA VAL A 158 -12.21 -2.52 -9.54
C VAL A 158 -10.98 -1.62 -9.71
N PRO A 159 -9.89 -2.09 -10.35
CA PRO A 159 -8.62 -1.36 -10.37
C PRO A 159 -8.71 0.06 -10.93
N SER A 160 -9.39 0.27 -12.05
CA SER A 160 -9.51 1.62 -12.63
C SER A 160 -10.29 2.60 -11.75
N ILE A 161 -11.30 2.10 -11.02
CA ILE A 161 -12.09 2.90 -10.08
C ILE A 161 -11.25 3.23 -8.84
N MET A 162 -10.58 2.22 -8.30
CA MET A 162 -9.67 2.37 -7.16
C MET A 162 -8.57 3.40 -7.43
N GLN A 163 -7.95 3.34 -8.62
CA GLN A 163 -6.91 4.29 -9.03
C GLN A 163 -7.44 5.73 -9.08
N ALA A 164 -8.61 5.94 -9.72
CA ALA A 164 -9.24 7.25 -9.76
C ALA A 164 -9.58 7.79 -8.36
N MET A 165 -10.05 6.92 -7.46
CA MET A 165 -10.30 7.28 -6.06
C MET A 165 -8.99 7.64 -5.33
N LEU A 166 -7.94 6.86 -5.54
CA LEU A 166 -6.64 7.09 -4.90
C LEU A 166 -6.01 8.41 -5.32
N ASP A 167 -6.18 8.80 -6.59
CA ASP A 167 -5.73 10.11 -7.10
C ASP A 167 -6.45 11.29 -6.43
N GLN A 168 -7.71 11.12 -6.01
CA GLN A 168 -8.45 12.12 -5.23
C GLN A 168 -7.99 12.22 -3.78
N VAL A 169 -7.49 11.13 -3.23
CA VAL A 169 -7.04 11.03 -1.83
C VAL A 169 -5.59 11.48 -1.68
N GLY A 170 -4.71 11.07 -2.59
CA GLY A 170 -3.27 11.26 -2.49
C GLY A 170 -2.83 12.67 -2.11
N PRO A 171 -3.33 13.75 -2.77
CA PRO A 171 -2.96 15.13 -2.42
C PRO A 171 -3.35 15.58 -1.01
N LYS A 172 -4.27 14.87 -0.36
CA LYS A 172 -4.78 15.19 0.99
C LYS A 172 -4.06 14.41 2.10
N LEU A 173 -3.26 13.41 1.73
CA LEU A 173 -2.54 12.59 2.69
C LEU A 173 -1.36 13.36 3.30
N LYS A 174 -1.14 13.16 4.59
CA LYS A 174 0.13 13.54 5.21
C LYS A 174 1.21 12.63 4.64
N THR A 175 2.28 13.21 4.15
CA THR A 175 3.40 12.46 3.59
C THR A 175 4.50 12.26 4.63
N GLY A 176 5.25 11.19 4.50
CA GLY A 176 6.40 10.91 5.35
C GLY A 176 7.69 11.56 4.84
N ILE A 177 8.82 11.13 5.38
CA ILE A 177 10.15 11.52 4.91
C ILE A 177 10.46 10.76 3.62
N ARG A 178 10.91 11.49 2.60
CA ARG A 178 11.35 10.86 1.34
C ARG A 178 12.52 9.92 1.62
N LEU A 179 12.33 8.64 1.31
CA LEU A 179 13.42 7.67 1.32
C LEU A 179 14.19 7.76 0.02
N LEU A 180 15.49 7.97 0.13
CA LEU A 180 16.44 7.81 -0.97
C LEU A 180 16.67 6.33 -1.18
N SER A 181 16.80 5.89 -2.41
CA SER A 181 17.04 4.49 -2.76
C SER A 181 18.24 4.41 -3.70
N GLU A 182 19.13 3.47 -3.40
CA GLU A 182 20.29 3.11 -4.23
C GLU A 182 20.25 1.60 -4.48
N SER A 183 20.72 1.18 -5.65
CA SER A 183 20.83 -0.22 -6.01
C SER A 183 22.24 -0.54 -6.43
N VAL A 184 22.78 -1.66 -5.94
CA VAL A 184 24.11 -2.17 -6.29
C VAL A 184 23.93 -3.58 -6.82
N ARG A 185 24.36 -3.82 -8.06
CA ARG A 185 24.42 -5.17 -8.63
C ARG A 185 25.59 -5.91 -7.99
N ALA A 186 25.33 -7.10 -7.44
CA ALA A 186 26.33 -7.83 -6.68
C ALA A 186 27.30 -8.66 -7.55
N ASP A 187 26.87 -9.07 -8.74
CA ASP A 187 27.55 -10.09 -9.57
C ASP A 187 27.97 -11.32 -8.76
N ALA A 188 27.10 -11.71 -7.85
CA ALA A 188 27.23 -12.83 -6.93
C ALA A 188 25.86 -13.40 -6.58
N ARG A 189 25.82 -14.66 -6.13
CA ARG A 189 24.59 -15.27 -5.60
C ARG A 189 24.28 -14.70 -4.23
N GLU A 190 23.02 -14.64 -3.87
CA GLU A 190 22.57 -14.17 -2.57
C GLU A 190 23.19 -14.98 -1.41
N SER A 191 23.33 -16.31 -1.58
CA SER A 191 23.97 -17.20 -0.61
C SER A 191 25.41 -16.82 -0.29
N ASP A 192 26.13 -16.26 -1.27
CA ASP A 192 27.56 -15.99 -1.16
C ASP A 192 27.84 -14.67 -0.42
N ILE A 193 26.85 -13.77 -0.37
CA ILE A 193 26.96 -12.45 0.23
C ILE A 193 26.08 -12.26 1.49
N GLY A 194 25.15 -13.15 1.76
CA GLY A 194 24.10 -12.99 2.78
C GLY A 194 24.62 -12.73 4.18
N THR A 195 25.68 -13.43 4.60
CA THR A 195 26.29 -13.27 5.93
C THR A 195 26.91 -11.87 6.10
N GLN A 196 27.75 -11.46 5.17
CA GLN A 196 28.42 -10.16 5.19
C GLN A 196 27.44 -9.01 5.01
N LEU A 197 26.42 -9.19 4.15
CA LEU A 197 25.34 -8.22 3.98
C LEU A 197 24.55 -8.01 5.28
N GLY A 198 24.30 -9.10 6.02
CA GLY A 198 23.67 -9.05 7.34
C GLY A 198 24.53 -8.29 8.37
N GLU A 199 25.84 -8.39 8.31
CA GLU A 199 26.75 -7.61 9.18
C GLU A 199 26.71 -6.13 8.85
N ILE A 200 26.71 -5.77 7.56
CA ILE A 200 26.58 -4.38 7.11
C ILE A 200 25.23 -3.79 7.55
N ALA A 201 24.13 -4.56 7.43
CA ALA A 201 22.82 -4.13 7.85
C ALA A 201 22.76 -3.86 9.37
N ARG A 202 23.35 -4.71 10.18
CA ARG A 202 23.46 -4.48 11.65
C ARG A 202 24.31 -3.27 12.00
N ALA A 203 25.37 -3.00 11.24
CA ALA A 203 26.24 -1.82 11.44
C ALA A 203 25.58 -0.51 10.95
N ASN A 204 24.52 -0.57 10.15
CA ASN A 204 23.80 0.58 9.61
C ASN A 204 22.28 0.47 9.86
N PRO A 205 21.81 0.46 11.12
CA PRO A 205 20.40 0.18 11.46
C PRO A 205 19.41 1.21 10.92
N GLU A 206 19.88 2.38 10.49
CA GLU A 206 19.06 3.44 9.91
C GLU A 206 18.92 3.32 8.39
N VAL A 207 19.60 2.36 7.77
CA VAL A 207 19.54 2.04 6.34
C VAL A 207 18.86 0.69 6.16
N ALA A 208 17.73 0.65 5.48
CA ALA A 208 17.12 -0.61 5.08
C ALA A 208 17.93 -1.21 3.94
N ILE A 209 18.46 -2.41 4.14
CA ILE A 209 19.24 -3.14 3.13
C ILE A 209 18.51 -4.43 2.83
N GLY A 210 18.18 -4.65 1.55
CA GLY A 210 17.52 -5.86 1.06
C GLY A 210 18.27 -6.45 -0.14
N SER A 211 18.23 -7.76 -0.28
CA SER A 211 18.73 -8.49 -1.42
C SER A 211 17.59 -8.98 -2.31
N HIS A 212 17.75 -8.85 -3.61
CA HIS A 212 16.77 -9.24 -4.60
C HIS A 212 17.45 -10.14 -5.63
N PRO A 213 17.36 -11.48 -5.47
CA PRO A 213 17.95 -12.41 -6.41
C PRO A 213 17.22 -12.36 -7.76
N PHE A 214 17.97 -12.49 -8.83
CA PHE A 214 17.45 -12.59 -10.18
C PHE A 214 18.34 -13.52 -11.03
N PHE A 215 17.84 -13.92 -12.18
CA PHE A 215 18.61 -14.70 -13.13
C PHE A 215 19.05 -13.79 -14.28
N ASP A 216 20.38 -13.69 -14.46
CA ASP A 216 20.99 -13.00 -15.60
C ASP A 216 21.21 -14.02 -16.73
N PRO A 217 20.67 -13.80 -17.95
CA PRO A 217 20.83 -14.74 -19.05
C PRO A 217 22.29 -15.03 -19.48
N GLN A 218 23.18 -14.07 -19.21
CA GLN A 218 24.62 -14.20 -19.62
C GLN A 218 25.48 -14.69 -18.45
N HIS A 219 25.15 -14.32 -17.19
CA HIS A 219 26.02 -14.57 -16.05
C HIS A 219 25.37 -15.50 -15.00
N GLY A 220 24.14 -15.98 -15.24
CA GLY A 220 23.44 -16.90 -14.35
C GLY A 220 22.85 -16.22 -13.11
N PRO A 221 22.71 -16.95 -11.98
CA PRO A 221 22.13 -16.40 -10.76
C PRO A 221 22.92 -15.21 -10.23
N ASN A 222 22.20 -14.11 -9.96
CA ASN A 222 22.77 -12.84 -9.53
C ASN A 222 21.88 -12.19 -8.45
N THR A 223 22.34 -11.09 -7.87
CA THR A 223 21.60 -10.37 -6.81
C THR A 223 21.72 -8.86 -6.98
N ASN A 224 20.62 -8.15 -6.88
CA ASN A 224 20.61 -6.71 -6.67
C ASN A 224 20.47 -6.40 -5.17
N VAL A 225 21.39 -5.63 -4.63
CA VAL A 225 21.30 -5.11 -3.25
C VAL A 225 20.67 -3.73 -3.29
N VAL A 226 19.51 -3.58 -2.66
CA VAL A 226 18.78 -2.31 -2.60
C VAL A 226 18.94 -1.71 -1.20
N LEU A 227 19.40 -0.47 -1.15
CA LEU A 227 19.58 0.29 0.08
C LEU A 227 18.60 1.47 0.10
N ARG A 228 17.95 1.71 1.24
CA ARG A 228 17.01 2.83 1.43
C ARG A 228 17.26 3.53 2.74
N ALA A 229 17.34 4.85 2.72
CA ALA A 229 17.45 5.69 3.91
C ALA A 229 16.89 7.09 3.67
N SER A 230 16.52 7.78 4.74
CA SER A 230 16.14 9.21 4.69
C SER A 230 17.33 10.16 4.66
N ASP A 231 18.49 9.70 5.07
CA ASP A 231 19.73 10.46 5.16
C ASP A 231 20.69 10.03 4.04
N ALA A 232 21.06 10.98 3.17
CA ALA A 232 21.92 10.73 2.02
C ALA A 232 23.34 10.30 2.44
N GLN A 233 23.91 10.84 3.53
CA GLN A 233 25.25 10.49 3.97
C GLN A 233 25.28 9.07 4.54
N LYS A 234 24.27 8.69 5.32
CA LYS A 234 24.12 7.33 5.84
C LYS A 234 23.92 6.31 4.71
N LEU A 235 23.08 6.66 3.72
CA LEU A 235 22.85 5.84 2.53
C LEU A 235 24.17 5.60 1.77
N GLN A 236 24.93 6.66 1.49
CA GLN A 236 26.19 6.56 0.76
C GLN A 236 27.26 5.79 1.54
N ARG A 237 27.31 5.94 2.87
CA ARG A 237 28.23 5.15 3.72
C ARG A 237 27.91 3.65 3.65
N ALA A 238 26.64 3.29 3.78
CA ALA A 238 26.21 1.89 3.68
C ALA A 238 26.45 1.32 2.28
N LYS A 239 26.19 2.12 1.23
CA LYS A 239 26.46 1.72 -0.17
C LYS A 239 27.92 1.39 -0.38
N ARG A 240 28.84 2.26 0.05
CA ARG A 240 30.29 2.01 -0.02
C ARG A 240 30.69 0.73 0.71
N ALA A 241 30.12 0.50 1.91
CA ALA A 241 30.40 -0.73 2.65
C ALA A 241 29.96 -1.99 1.89
N VAL A 242 28.83 -1.92 1.16
CA VAL A 242 28.35 -3.00 0.29
C VAL A 242 29.30 -3.17 -0.92
N GLU A 243 29.66 -2.09 -1.58
CA GLU A 243 30.59 -2.12 -2.73
C GLU A 243 31.96 -2.71 -2.34
N ASP A 244 32.55 -2.28 -1.22
CA ASP A 244 33.81 -2.80 -0.69
C ASP A 244 33.70 -4.30 -0.32
N MET A 245 32.58 -4.73 0.20
CA MET A 245 32.31 -6.14 0.51
C MET A 245 32.26 -6.97 -0.77
N LEU A 246 31.54 -6.50 -1.79
CA LEU A 246 31.41 -7.20 -3.08
C LEU A 246 32.76 -7.34 -3.79
N GLN A 247 33.60 -6.31 -3.78
CA GLN A 247 34.96 -6.39 -4.35
C GLN A 247 35.80 -7.48 -3.68
N ARG A 248 35.71 -7.62 -2.34
CA ARG A 248 36.41 -8.69 -1.60
C ARG A 248 35.90 -10.09 -1.96
N VAL A 249 34.58 -10.26 -2.10
CA VAL A 249 33.97 -11.55 -2.48
C VAL A 249 34.41 -11.96 -3.89
N GLN A 250 34.35 -11.04 -4.84
CA GLN A 250 34.77 -11.29 -6.24
C GLN A 250 36.26 -11.59 -6.35
N GLY A 251 37.14 -10.86 -5.63
CA GLY A 251 38.56 -11.12 -5.57
C GLY A 251 38.91 -12.48 -4.99
N ALA A 252 38.13 -12.94 -4.00
CA ALA A 252 38.34 -14.26 -3.39
C ALA A 252 37.88 -15.42 -4.32
N GLN A 253 36.91 -15.19 -5.20
CA GLN A 253 36.49 -16.18 -6.21
C GLN A 253 37.49 -16.29 -7.34
N SER A 254 38.01 -15.18 -7.87
CA SER A 254 39.04 -15.18 -8.93
C SER A 254 40.38 -15.80 -8.52
N SER A 255 40.62 -15.99 -7.21
CA SER A 255 41.84 -16.65 -6.72
C SER A 255 41.69 -18.17 -6.51
N ARG A 256 40.52 -18.72 -6.79
CA ARG A 256 40.21 -20.16 -6.64
C ARG A 256 40.05 -20.89 -7.96
N ASP A 257 39.95 -20.14 -9.06
CA ASP A 257 40.02 -20.62 -10.46
C ASP A 257 41.46 -20.51 -10.99
#